data_9889016822203e09983e2059e7367ee2
#
_entry.id   9889016822203e09983e2059e7367ee2
#
_cell.length_a   1.000
_cell.length_b   1.000
_cell.length_c   1.000
_cell.angle_alpha   90.00
_cell.angle_beta   90.00
_cell.angle_gamma   90.00
#
_symmetry.space_group_name_H-M   'P 1'
#
loop_
_entity.id
_entity.type
_entity.pdbx_description
1 polymer ?
#
loop_
_entity_poly.entity_id
_entity_poly.type
_entity_poly.pdbx_seq_one_letter_code
_entity_poly.pdbx_strand_id
1 'polypeptide(L)'
;YLSPEMMIAPDIGGTNHPAYLRSLYKNGVSITLNQRLVGIQREGNGFSATIFNEYTNTSTERRFDQIISDNGTLPADELYFDLKKDSINLGEVDQSALLGGQPQGIKSNSDGMYQLFRIGDAVTSRNIHASIYDALRLSKDL
;
A
#
# COMPACT_ATOMS: atom_id res chain seq x y z
N TYR A 1 13.06 -14.28 -6.14
CA TYR A 1 12.29 -13.27 -5.40
C TYR A 1 13.27 -12.36 -4.63
N LEU A 2 13.12 -11.05 -4.81
CA LEU A 2 13.94 -10.05 -4.13
C LEU A 2 13.00 -9.02 -3.48
N SER A 3 13.26 -8.65 -2.22
CA SER A 3 12.44 -7.67 -1.48
C SER A 3 13.30 -6.88 -0.50
N PRO A 4 13.01 -5.59 -0.29
CA PRO A 4 13.60 -4.80 0.79
C PRO A 4 13.11 -5.24 2.18
N GLU A 5 12.01 -5.98 2.25
CA GLU A 5 11.39 -6.44 3.48
C GLU A 5 12.24 -7.48 4.22
N MET A 6 12.02 -7.60 5.54
CA MET A 6 12.69 -8.58 6.40
C MET A 6 12.11 -9.99 6.25
N MET A 7 10.92 -10.12 5.65
CA MET A 7 10.25 -11.39 5.39
C MET A 7 9.50 -11.34 4.06
N ILE A 8 9.19 -12.51 3.53
CA ILE A 8 8.40 -12.62 2.29
C ILE A 8 6.96 -12.19 2.59
N ALA A 9 6.44 -11.29 1.74
CA ALA A 9 5.03 -10.92 1.73
C ALA A 9 4.45 -10.69 3.14
N PRO A 10 4.92 -9.67 3.88
CA PRO A 10 4.54 -9.41 5.27
C PRO A 10 3.03 -9.18 5.44
N ASP A 11 2.35 -8.72 4.39
CA ASP A 11 0.91 -8.42 4.41
C ASP A 11 0.02 -9.66 4.20
N ILE A 12 0.61 -10.81 3.87
CA ILE A 12 -0.14 -12.06 3.76
C ILE A 12 -0.44 -12.60 5.15
N GLY A 13 -1.71 -12.80 5.44
CA GLY A 13 -2.15 -13.38 6.70
C GLY A 13 -1.47 -14.73 7.01
N GLY A 14 -1.13 -14.95 8.28
CA GLY A 14 -0.37 -16.11 8.74
C GLY A 14 -0.91 -17.48 8.31
N THR A 15 -2.20 -17.57 8.02
CA THR A 15 -2.82 -18.81 7.51
C THR A 15 -2.35 -19.16 6.10
N ASN A 16 -2.16 -18.17 5.24
CA ASN A 16 -1.81 -18.38 3.83
C ASN A 16 -0.28 -18.39 3.61
N HIS A 17 0.47 -17.69 4.45
CA HIS A 17 1.91 -17.53 4.31
C HIS A 17 2.67 -18.86 4.15
N PRO A 18 2.42 -19.93 4.95
CA PRO A 18 3.10 -21.20 4.79
C PRO A 18 2.84 -21.90 3.46
N ALA A 19 1.65 -21.70 2.87
CA ALA A 19 1.30 -22.29 1.59
C ALA A 19 2.12 -21.66 0.45
N TYR A 20 2.27 -20.34 0.46
CA TYR A 20 3.10 -19.63 -0.50
C TYR A 20 4.58 -19.97 -0.36
N LEU A 21 5.11 -20.00 0.86
CA LEU A 21 6.50 -20.41 1.10
C LEU A 21 6.78 -21.81 0.56
N ARG A 22 5.87 -22.76 0.84
CA ARG A 22 6.01 -24.12 0.31
C ARG A 22 6.06 -24.15 -1.21
N SER A 23 5.23 -23.34 -1.87
CA SER A 23 5.21 -23.23 -3.33
C SER A 23 6.54 -22.67 -3.87
N LEU A 24 7.05 -21.59 -3.28
CA LEU A 24 8.31 -20.95 -3.67
C LEU A 24 9.48 -21.93 -3.54
N TYR A 25 9.63 -22.59 -2.40
CA TYR A 25 10.70 -23.54 -2.16
C TYR A 25 10.57 -24.79 -3.05
N LYS A 26 9.36 -25.31 -3.25
CA LYS A 26 9.12 -26.48 -4.13
C LYS A 26 9.53 -26.17 -5.58
N ASN A 27 9.37 -24.94 -6.03
CA ASN A 27 9.77 -24.52 -7.37
C ASN A 27 11.21 -23.97 -7.45
N GLY A 28 12.01 -24.12 -6.41
CA GLY A 28 13.41 -23.72 -6.40
C GLY A 28 13.63 -22.21 -6.50
N VAL A 29 12.65 -21.39 -6.06
CA VAL A 29 12.78 -19.94 -6.10
C VAL A 29 13.85 -19.50 -5.09
N SER A 30 14.88 -18.82 -5.61
CA SER A 30 15.87 -18.16 -4.77
C SER A 30 15.28 -16.92 -4.11
N ILE A 31 15.38 -16.83 -2.79
CA ILE A 31 14.79 -15.75 -2.00
C ILE A 31 15.89 -14.86 -1.45
N THR A 32 15.84 -13.57 -1.78
CA THR A 32 16.79 -12.55 -1.33
C THR A 32 16.01 -11.43 -0.65
N LEU A 33 16.18 -11.29 0.65
CA LEU A 33 15.53 -10.29 1.48
C LEU A 33 16.51 -9.17 1.86
N ASN A 34 15.97 -8.07 2.41
CA ASN A 34 16.75 -6.91 2.85
C ASN A 34 17.60 -6.27 1.73
N GLN A 35 17.14 -6.40 0.51
CA GLN A 35 17.79 -5.83 -0.66
C GLN A 35 16.77 -5.19 -1.59
N ARG A 36 17.10 -4.05 -2.15
CA ARG A 36 16.24 -3.26 -3.01
C ARG A 36 16.78 -3.18 -4.43
N LEU A 37 15.90 -3.31 -5.41
CA LEU A 37 16.20 -3.00 -6.79
C LEU A 37 16.28 -1.46 -6.94
N VAL A 38 17.43 -0.94 -7.36
CA VAL A 38 17.67 0.50 -7.49
C VAL A 38 17.89 0.93 -8.94
N GLY A 39 18.15 0.00 -9.83
CA GLY A 39 18.34 0.31 -11.24
C GLY A 39 18.13 -0.91 -12.13
N ILE A 40 17.63 -0.68 -13.33
CA ILE A 40 17.51 -1.69 -14.40
C ILE A 40 18.04 -1.07 -15.67
N GLN A 41 18.92 -1.79 -16.35
CA GLN A 41 19.42 -1.43 -17.68
C GLN A 41 19.23 -2.60 -18.63
N ARG A 42 18.86 -2.30 -19.86
CA ARG A 42 18.81 -3.33 -20.92
C ARG A 42 20.22 -3.67 -21.37
N GLU A 43 20.53 -4.95 -21.43
CA GLU A 43 21.85 -5.44 -21.86
C GLU A 43 21.68 -6.63 -22.80
N GLY A 44 21.86 -6.39 -24.09
CA GLY A 44 21.60 -7.38 -25.12
C GLY A 44 20.16 -7.87 -25.11
N ASN A 45 19.96 -9.16 -24.96
CA ASN A 45 18.63 -9.79 -24.92
C ASN A 45 18.05 -9.88 -23.50
N GLY A 46 18.77 -9.41 -22.47
CA GLY A 46 18.37 -9.45 -21.08
C GLY A 46 18.45 -8.09 -20.38
N PHE A 47 18.56 -8.13 -19.09
CA PHE A 47 18.61 -6.96 -18.23
C PHE A 47 19.73 -7.11 -17.20
N SER A 48 20.46 -6.03 -16.94
CA SER A 48 21.29 -5.87 -15.74
C SER A 48 20.51 -5.13 -14.69
N ALA A 49 20.43 -5.67 -13.49
CA ALA A 49 19.78 -5.08 -12.34
C ALA A 49 20.80 -4.70 -11.27
N THR A 50 20.75 -3.45 -10.84
CA THR A 50 21.54 -2.97 -9.69
C THR A 50 20.72 -3.19 -8.43
N ILE A 51 21.26 -3.99 -7.52
CA ILE A 51 20.64 -4.39 -6.27
C ILE A 51 21.44 -3.80 -5.11
N PHE A 52 20.78 -3.05 -4.26
CA PHE A 52 21.36 -2.36 -3.11
C PHE A 52 21.00 -3.08 -1.80
N ASN A 53 22.01 -3.31 -0.96
CA ASN A 53 21.84 -3.83 0.39
C ASN A 53 22.01 -2.69 1.40
N GLU A 54 20.94 -2.35 2.12
CA GLU A 54 20.91 -1.22 3.06
C GLU A 54 21.73 -1.44 4.33
N TYR A 55 21.96 -2.69 4.71
CA TYR A 55 22.77 -3.01 5.89
C TYR A 55 24.27 -2.90 5.64
N THR A 56 24.71 -3.25 4.43
CA THR A 56 26.14 -3.18 4.07
C THR A 56 26.49 -1.92 3.29
N ASN A 57 25.50 -1.13 2.85
CA ASN A 57 25.67 0.01 1.94
C ASN A 57 26.41 -0.34 0.65
N THR A 58 26.18 -1.55 0.13
CA THR A 58 26.82 -2.03 -1.09
C THR A 58 25.81 -2.30 -2.18
N SER A 59 26.23 -2.07 -3.43
CA SER A 59 25.46 -2.44 -4.62
C SER A 59 26.13 -3.62 -5.32
N THR A 60 25.30 -4.50 -5.87
CA THR A 60 25.73 -5.60 -6.74
C THR A 60 24.93 -5.57 -8.03
N GLU A 61 25.55 -5.97 -9.12
CA GLU A 61 24.87 -6.14 -10.41
C GLU A 61 24.59 -7.62 -10.66
N ARG A 62 23.38 -7.90 -11.13
CA ARG A 62 22.96 -9.24 -11.55
C ARG A 62 22.26 -9.19 -12.89
N ARG A 63 22.50 -10.20 -13.72
CA ARG A 63 21.86 -10.33 -15.04
C ARG A 63 20.66 -11.27 -14.96
N PHE A 64 19.61 -10.89 -15.69
CA PHE A 64 18.34 -11.63 -15.78
C PHE A 64 17.82 -11.60 -17.20
N ASP A 65 17.14 -12.66 -17.62
CA ASP A 65 16.42 -12.70 -18.91
C ASP A 65 15.15 -11.86 -18.85
N GLN A 66 14.50 -11.83 -17.67
CA GLN A 66 13.28 -11.07 -17.42
C GLN A 66 13.26 -10.52 -15.99
N ILE A 67 12.70 -9.33 -15.82
CA ILE A 67 12.47 -8.73 -14.51
C ILE A 67 10.98 -8.40 -14.40
N ILE A 68 10.35 -8.88 -13.33
CA ILE A 68 8.98 -8.52 -12.95
C ILE A 68 9.09 -7.67 -11.69
N SER A 69 8.60 -6.44 -11.76
CA SER A 69 8.64 -5.49 -10.64
C SER A 69 7.24 -5.21 -10.14
N ASP A 70 7.07 -5.32 -8.83
CA ASP A 70 5.88 -4.88 -8.11
C ASP A 70 6.33 -3.84 -7.07
N ASN A 71 5.87 -2.62 -7.24
CA ASN A 71 6.23 -1.48 -6.37
C ASN A 71 5.10 -1.10 -5.41
N GLY A 72 4.17 -2.01 -5.17
CA GLY A 72 3.01 -1.79 -4.30
C GLY A 72 1.83 -1.15 -5.04
N THR A 73 0.93 -0.56 -4.27
CA THR A 73 -0.35 -0.03 -4.74
C THR A 73 -0.49 1.45 -4.44
N LEU A 74 -1.20 2.16 -5.31
CA LEU A 74 -1.61 3.54 -5.07
C LEU A 74 -3.06 3.55 -4.59
N PRO A 75 -3.45 4.52 -3.73
CA PRO A 75 -4.85 4.70 -3.37
C PRO A 75 -5.72 4.99 -4.60
N ALA A 76 -6.94 4.46 -4.62
CA ALA A 76 -7.96 4.80 -5.63
C ALA A 76 -8.75 6.03 -5.15
N ASP A 77 -8.13 7.20 -5.19
CA ASP A 77 -8.63 8.41 -4.54
C ASP A 77 -8.97 9.57 -5.48
N GLU A 78 -8.96 9.36 -6.79
CA GLU A 78 -9.27 10.39 -7.78
C GLU A 78 -10.65 11.00 -7.53
N LEU A 79 -11.68 10.17 -7.35
CA LEU A 79 -13.04 10.62 -7.09
C LEU A 79 -13.14 11.45 -5.80
N TYR A 80 -12.38 11.12 -4.77
CA TYR A 80 -12.33 11.90 -3.55
C TYR A 80 -11.81 13.31 -3.80
N PHE A 81 -10.71 13.45 -4.54
CA PHE A 81 -10.15 14.77 -4.83
C PHE A 81 -11.04 15.61 -5.75
N ASP A 82 -11.74 14.99 -6.70
CA ASP A 82 -12.69 15.67 -7.58
C ASP A 82 -13.88 16.25 -6.79
N LEU A 83 -14.39 15.50 -5.82
CA LEU A 83 -15.55 15.89 -5.02
C LEU A 83 -15.22 16.76 -3.81
N LYS A 84 -13.98 16.77 -3.37
CA LYS A 84 -13.54 17.40 -2.11
C LYS A 84 -13.93 18.87 -2.00
N LYS A 85 -13.79 19.63 -3.07
CA LYS A 85 -14.04 21.08 -3.13
C LYS A 85 -15.50 21.46 -2.85
N ASP A 86 -16.44 20.58 -3.17
CA ASP A 86 -17.89 20.80 -3.04
C ASP A 86 -18.44 20.19 -1.74
N SER A 87 -17.59 19.67 -0.87
CA SER A 87 -17.99 19.09 0.41
C SER A 87 -17.92 20.09 1.56
N ILE A 88 -18.84 19.94 2.54
CA ILE A 88 -18.95 20.80 3.73
C ILE A 88 -17.68 20.75 4.58
N ASN A 89 -17.14 19.54 4.76
CA ASN A 89 -15.95 19.28 5.56
C ASN A 89 -14.63 19.38 4.78
N LEU A 90 -14.66 19.73 3.49
CA LEU A 90 -13.51 19.69 2.59
C LEU A 90 -12.70 18.39 2.71
N GLY A 91 -13.40 17.27 2.89
CA GLY A 91 -12.81 15.95 3.06
C GLY A 91 -12.08 15.73 4.39
N GLU A 92 -12.14 16.65 5.32
CA GLU A 92 -11.50 16.53 6.63
C GLU A 92 -12.27 15.58 7.55
N VAL A 93 -11.53 14.91 8.43
CA VAL A 93 -12.06 14.05 9.49
C VAL A 93 -11.71 14.66 10.84
N ASP A 94 -12.69 14.88 11.69
CA ASP A 94 -12.44 15.23 13.09
C ASP A 94 -11.92 14.00 13.84
N GLN A 95 -10.62 13.98 14.06
CA GLN A 95 -9.95 12.85 14.73
C GLN A 95 -10.38 12.72 16.18
N SER A 96 -10.65 13.84 16.86
CA SER A 96 -11.08 13.82 18.28
C SER A 96 -12.48 13.24 18.39
N ALA A 97 -13.41 13.67 17.55
CA ALA A 97 -14.75 13.11 17.47
C ALA A 97 -14.73 11.62 17.11
N LEU A 98 -13.91 11.24 16.11
CA LEU A 98 -13.75 9.84 15.68
C LEU A 98 -13.24 8.94 16.83
N LEU A 99 -12.25 9.41 17.58
CA LEU A 99 -11.70 8.67 18.72
C LEU A 99 -12.69 8.61 19.90
N GLY A 100 -13.47 9.68 20.09
CA GLY A 100 -14.49 9.75 21.11
C GLY A 100 -15.84 9.08 20.76
N GLY A 101 -15.96 8.51 19.54
CA GLY A 101 -17.21 7.93 19.05
C GLY A 101 -18.34 8.98 18.95
N GLN A 102 -17.99 10.20 18.55
CA GLN A 102 -18.90 11.30 18.36
C GLN A 102 -19.13 11.57 16.86
N PRO A 103 -20.28 12.12 16.49
CA PRO A 103 -20.57 12.51 15.11
C PRO A 103 -19.55 13.50 14.54
N GLN A 104 -19.28 13.39 13.24
CA GLN A 104 -18.39 14.30 12.53
C GLN A 104 -19.07 15.66 12.33
N GLY A 105 -18.46 16.74 12.82
CA GLY A 105 -19.05 18.07 12.88
C GLY A 105 -18.30 19.15 12.13
N ILE A 106 -17.21 18.83 11.39
CA ILE A 106 -16.42 19.82 10.67
C ILE A 106 -17.22 20.49 9.56
N LYS A 107 -17.23 21.82 9.54
CA LYS A 107 -17.87 22.67 8.54
C LYS A 107 -16.87 23.72 8.07
N SER A 108 -15.95 23.32 7.19
CA SER A 108 -14.90 24.17 6.62
C SER A 108 -15.37 24.93 5.38
N ASN A 109 -16.48 24.49 4.74
CA ASN A 109 -17.07 25.10 3.56
C ASN A 109 -18.57 25.27 3.76
N SER A 110 -19.02 26.52 3.90
CA SER A 110 -20.46 26.87 4.10
C SER A 110 -21.33 26.58 2.86
N ASP A 111 -20.73 26.57 1.68
CA ASP A 111 -21.42 26.35 0.41
C ASP A 111 -21.41 24.87 0.00
N GLY A 112 -20.81 24.01 0.79
CA GLY A 112 -20.75 22.59 0.56
C GLY A 112 -22.11 21.92 0.64
N MET A 113 -22.32 20.89 -0.18
CA MET A 113 -23.61 20.22 -0.31
C MET A 113 -23.69 18.89 0.44
N TYR A 114 -22.54 18.31 0.83
CA TYR A 114 -22.45 17.00 1.46
C TYR A 114 -21.19 16.89 2.33
N GLN A 115 -21.17 15.94 3.25
CA GLN A 115 -19.93 15.53 3.90
C GLN A 115 -19.24 14.48 3.04
N LEU A 116 -17.91 14.56 2.94
CA LEU A 116 -17.11 13.65 2.16
C LEU A 116 -16.01 13.02 3.04
N PHE A 117 -15.95 11.72 2.99
CA PHE A 117 -14.90 10.95 3.66
C PHE A 117 -14.33 9.91 2.70
N ARG A 118 -13.07 9.55 2.87
CA ARG A 118 -12.46 8.41 2.19
C ARG A 118 -12.10 7.33 3.20
N ILE A 119 -12.33 6.08 2.80
CA ILE A 119 -12.12 4.89 3.63
C ILE A 119 -11.47 3.80 2.79
N GLY A 120 -10.93 2.79 3.46
CA GLY A 120 -10.36 1.62 2.78
C GLY A 120 -9.26 1.99 1.79
N ASP A 121 -9.34 1.42 0.59
CA ASP A 121 -8.30 1.59 -0.44
C ASP A 121 -8.26 2.99 -1.06
N ALA A 122 -9.27 3.82 -0.84
CA ALA A 122 -9.18 5.24 -1.17
C ALA A 122 -8.23 6.02 -0.22
N VAL A 123 -7.94 5.49 0.97
CA VAL A 123 -6.94 6.04 1.90
C VAL A 123 -5.56 5.43 1.64
N THR A 124 -5.49 4.11 1.70
CA THR A 124 -4.29 3.32 1.42
C THR A 124 -4.69 1.86 1.27
N SER A 125 -4.08 1.16 0.33
CA SER A 125 -4.34 -0.27 0.16
C SER A 125 -3.87 -1.05 1.38
N ARG A 126 -4.79 -1.80 1.96
CA ARG A 126 -4.58 -2.67 3.11
C ARG A 126 -5.30 -3.99 2.89
N ASN A 127 -6.13 -4.41 3.82
CA ASN A 127 -6.94 -5.63 3.72
C ASN A 127 -8.43 -5.31 3.91
N ILE A 128 -9.28 -6.26 3.56
CA ILE A 128 -10.75 -6.12 3.66
C ILE A 128 -11.19 -5.74 5.09
N HIS A 129 -10.55 -6.30 6.11
CA HIS A 129 -10.88 -5.99 7.51
C HIS A 129 -10.65 -4.52 7.84
N ALA A 130 -9.55 -3.94 7.37
CA ALA A 130 -9.25 -2.52 7.55
C ALA A 130 -10.30 -1.64 6.86
N SER A 131 -10.70 -2.00 5.64
CA SER A 131 -11.74 -1.26 4.87
C SER A 131 -13.08 -1.31 5.57
N ILE A 132 -13.50 -2.47 6.07
CA ILE A 132 -14.75 -2.64 6.84
C ILE A 132 -14.68 -1.84 8.14
N TYR A 133 -13.54 -1.86 8.83
CA TYR A 133 -13.36 -1.13 10.08
C TYR A 133 -13.39 0.38 9.88
N ASP A 134 -12.77 0.91 8.83
CA ASP A 134 -12.85 2.33 8.47
C ASP A 134 -14.29 2.75 8.20
N ALA A 135 -15.04 1.94 7.42
CA ALA A 135 -16.46 2.18 7.14
C ALA A 135 -17.27 2.21 8.44
N LEU A 136 -17.10 1.19 9.30
CA LEU A 136 -17.82 1.09 10.56
C LEU A 136 -17.58 2.31 11.47
N ARG A 137 -16.32 2.74 11.58
CA ARG A 137 -15.95 3.87 12.46
C ARG A 137 -16.54 5.20 11.98
N LEU A 138 -16.55 5.44 10.66
CA LEU A 138 -17.04 6.70 10.11
C LEU A 138 -18.56 6.74 9.92
N SER A 139 -19.19 5.58 9.66
CA SER A 139 -20.64 5.54 9.38
C SER A 139 -21.53 5.23 10.59
N LYS A 140 -20.92 4.89 11.73
CA LYS A 140 -21.68 4.50 12.92
C LYS A 140 -22.54 5.63 13.48
N ASP A 141 -22.09 6.88 13.32
CA ASP A 141 -22.68 8.07 13.93
C ASP A 141 -23.07 9.12 12.87
N LEU A 142 -23.32 8.67 11.62
CA LEU A 142 -23.85 9.48 10.52
C LEU A 142 -25.37 9.61 10.61
#